data_f7d0b388679b239122f8d14cdc9a87f2
#
_entry.id   f7d0b388679b239122f8d14cdc9a87f2
#
_cell.length_a   1.000
_cell.length_b   1.000
_cell.length_c   1.000
_cell.angle_alpha   90.00
_cell.angle_beta   90.00
_cell.angle_gamma   90.00
#
_symmetry.space_group_name_H-M   'P 1'
#
loop_
_entity.id
_entity.type
_entity.pdbx_description
1 polymer ?
#
loop_
_entity_poly.entity_id
_entity_poly.type
_entity_poly.pdbx_seq_one_letter_code
_entity_poly.pdbx_strand_id
1 'polypeptide(L)'
;MEKTYNPELIEAKFRDIWEQGHYFSSQLNSNSQNAYSIVLPPPNVTGSLHMGHAFQHTIMDVLTRYHRGKGDQTLWQPGTDHAGIATQMVVERQLERQNISRHDLGREKFTEMVWDWKHHSGGTITSQMRRLGTSVDWERECFTMDKTLSDAVQKVFIELYNEG
;
A
#
# COMPACT_ATOMS: atom_id res chain seq x y z
N MET A 1 36.02 -4.46 -2.85
CA MET A 1 34.72 -4.26 -3.55
C MET A 1 34.69 -5.25 -4.69
N GLU A 2 33.66 -6.08 -4.75
CA GLU A 2 33.46 -6.98 -5.89
C GLU A 2 33.23 -6.17 -7.16
N LYS A 3 33.71 -6.68 -8.29
CA LYS A 3 33.61 -5.98 -9.59
C LYS A 3 32.17 -6.02 -10.16
N THR A 4 31.32 -6.91 -9.65
CA THR A 4 29.96 -7.13 -10.14
C THR A 4 28.95 -6.88 -9.01
N TYR A 5 27.89 -6.15 -9.33
CA TYR A 5 26.77 -5.97 -8.40
C TYR A 5 26.02 -7.29 -8.18
N ASN A 6 25.91 -7.70 -6.93
CA ASN A 6 25.12 -8.87 -6.54
C ASN A 6 23.88 -8.41 -5.74
N PRO A 7 22.70 -8.39 -6.36
CA PRO A 7 21.47 -7.90 -5.71
C PRO A 7 21.10 -8.71 -4.47
N GLU A 8 21.28 -10.03 -4.48
CA GLU A 8 20.90 -10.90 -3.36
C GLU A 8 21.63 -10.54 -2.05
N LEU A 9 22.87 -10.11 -2.16
CA LEU A 9 23.69 -9.75 -0.99
C LEU A 9 23.45 -8.32 -0.51
N ILE A 10 22.92 -7.45 -1.37
CA ILE A 10 22.89 -6.01 -1.14
C ILE A 10 21.48 -5.52 -0.84
N GLU A 11 20.47 -5.95 -1.61
CA GLU A 11 19.11 -5.40 -1.52
C GLU A 11 18.47 -5.61 -0.16
N ALA A 12 18.51 -6.84 0.37
CA ALA A 12 17.92 -7.15 1.68
C ALA A 12 18.57 -6.32 2.80
N LYS A 13 19.91 -6.23 2.79
CA LYS A 13 20.68 -5.48 3.78
C LYS A 13 20.31 -3.99 3.79
N PHE A 14 20.23 -3.35 2.62
CA PHE A 14 19.93 -1.93 2.54
C PHE A 14 18.46 -1.65 2.87
N ARG A 15 17.53 -2.49 2.46
CA ARG A 15 16.14 -2.39 2.88
C ARG A 15 16.02 -2.38 4.40
N ASP A 16 16.64 -3.33 5.06
CA ASP A 16 16.58 -3.46 6.53
C ASP A 16 17.21 -2.23 7.22
N ILE A 17 18.32 -1.70 6.70
CA ILE A 17 18.94 -0.45 7.19
C ILE A 17 17.98 0.74 7.05
N TRP A 18 17.33 0.88 5.90
CA TRP A 18 16.42 2.01 5.65
C TRP A 18 15.17 1.96 6.53
N GLU A 19 14.59 0.77 6.71
CA GLU A 19 13.39 0.59 7.54
C GLU A 19 13.72 0.78 9.03
N GLN A 20 14.78 0.16 9.54
CA GLN A 20 15.21 0.31 10.93
C GLN A 20 15.65 1.74 11.28
N GLY A 21 16.25 2.42 10.34
CA GLY A 21 16.69 3.80 10.49
C GLY A 21 15.62 4.85 10.22
N HIS A 22 14.38 4.44 9.85
CA HIS A 22 13.26 5.34 9.52
C HIS A 22 13.61 6.41 8.48
N TYR A 23 14.50 6.07 7.52
CA TYR A 23 15.07 7.06 6.59
C TYR A 23 14.04 7.71 5.66
N PHE A 24 12.89 7.10 5.48
CA PHE A 24 11.83 7.58 4.60
C PHE A 24 10.63 8.16 5.32
N SER A 25 10.66 8.16 6.66
CA SER A 25 9.60 8.75 7.48
C SER A 25 9.54 10.26 7.30
N SER A 26 8.35 10.80 7.15
CA SER A 26 8.12 12.25 7.01
C SER A 26 8.30 12.94 8.35
N GLN A 27 9.31 13.79 8.46
CA GLN A 27 9.54 14.61 9.64
C GLN A 27 8.81 15.95 9.52
N LEU A 28 7.67 16.08 10.17
CA LEU A 28 6.84 17.31 10.15
C LEU A 28 7.51 18.56 10.72
N ASN A 29 8.67 18.41 11.38
CA ASN A 29 9.39 19.49 12.06
C ASN A 29 10.68 19.91 11.35
N SER A 30 10.83 19.60 10.08
CA SER A 30 12.01 20.06 9.34
C SER A 30 11.95 21.57 9.14
N ASN A 31 13.10 22.24 9.24
CA ASN A 31 13.25 23.66 8.91
C ASN A 31 13.14 23.93 7.39
N SER A 32 12.76 22.93 6.61
CA SER A 32 12.57 23.07 5.18
C SER A 32 11.36 23.94 4.89
N GLN A 33 11.57 24.97 4.07
CA GLN A 33 10.50 25.84 3.59
C GLN A 33 9.66 25.21 2.47
N ASN A 34 10.17 24.15 1.83
CA ASN A 34 9.52 23.49 0.71
C ASN A 34 8.99 22.12 1.14
N ALA A 35 7.76 21.84 0.74
CA ALA A 35 7.13 20.53 0.92
C ALA A 35 6.90 19.87 -0.44
N TYR A 36 7.10 18.57 -0.51
CA TYR A 36 6.80 17.76 -1.69
C TYR A 36 6.00 16.52 -1.29
N SER A 37 4.91 16.30 -1.97
CA SER A 37 4.11 15.08 -1.85
C SER A 37 3.63 14.65 -3.23
N ILE A 38 3.60 13.35 -3.48
CA ILE A 38 3.08 12.76 -4.71
C ILE A 38 2.08 11.66 -4.34
N VAL A 39 0.91 11.68 -4.99
CA VAL A 39 -0.12 10.68 -4.73
C VAL A 39 0.30 9.34 -5.33
N LEU A 40 0.35 8.32 -4.50
CA LEU A 40 0.48 6.93 -4.95
C LEU A 40 -0.92 6.35 -5.11
N PRO A 41 -1.38 6.05 -6.34
CA PRO A 41 -2.62 5.30 -6.51
C PRO A 41 -2.51 3.96 -5.79
N PRO A 42 -3.38 3.69 -4.80
CA PRO A 42 -3.24 2.49 -3.97
C PRO A 42 -3.55 1.25 -4.80
N PRO A 43 -2.65 0.24 -4.85
CA PRO A 43 -2.92 -1.00 -5.54
C PRO A 43 -4.12 -1.75 -4.94
N ASN A 44 -4.92 -2.34 -5.81
CA ASN A 44 -6.05 -3.18 -5.42
C ASN A 44 -5.56 -4.49 -4.78
N VAL A 45 -6.18 -4.92 -3.67
CA VAL A 45 -5.87 -6.20 -3.03
C VAL A 45 -6.48 -7.40 -3.77
N THR A 46 -6.41 -7.39 -5.11
CA THR A 46 -6.94 -8.45 -5.99
C THR A 46 -5.89 -9.45 -6.46
N GLY A 47 -4.62 -9.25 -6.05
CA GLY A 47 -3.52 -10.12 -6.44
C GLY A 47 -2.16 -9.53 -6.08
N SER A 48 -1.18 -9.73 -6.96
CA SER A 48 0.18 -9.20 -6.82
C SER A 48 0.41 -8.01 -7.76
N LEU A 49 1.47 -7.25 -7.53
CA LEU A 49 1.91 -6.20 -8.44
C LEU A 49 2.40 -6.79 -9.77
N HIS A 50 2.26 -6.02 -10.83
CA HIS A 50 2.78 -6.32 -12.16
C HIS A 50 3.73 -5.21 -12.64
N MET A 51 4.35 -5.39 -13.80
CA MET A 51 5.36 -4.46 -14.34
C MET A 51 4.86 -3.02 -14.47
N GLY A 52 3.55 -2.80 -14.73
CA GLY A 52 2.97 -1.46 -14.76
C GLY A 52 3.07 -0.75 -13.41
N HIS A 53 2.81 -1.45 -12.31
CA HIS A 53 3.01 -0.92 -10.96
C HIS A 53 4.49 -0.64 -10.68
N ALA A 54 5.37 -1.57 -11.04
CA ALA A 54 6.82 -1.37 -10.85
C ALA A 54 7.32 -0.13 -11.59
N PHE A 55 6.88 0.07 -12.83
CA PHE A 55 7.23 1.26 -13.63
C PHE A 55 6.72 2.55 -13.00
N GLN A 56 5.45 2.59 -12.60
CA GLN A 56 4.85 3.74 -11.93
C GLN A 56 5.56 4.06 -10.62
N HIS A 57 5.77 3.06 -9.77
CA HIS A 57 6.46 3.24 -8.49
C HIS A 57 7.90 3.75 -8.69
N THR A 58 8.62 3.23 -9.69
CA THR A 58 9.98 3.68 -9.98
C THR A 58 10.03 5.15 -10.36
N ILE A 59 9.12 5.63 -11.22
CA ILE A 59 9.07 7.06 -11.60
C ILE A 59 8.78 7.93 -10.37
N MET A 60 7.80 7.55 -9.57
CA MET A 60 7.43 8.29 -8.36
C MET A 60 8.56 8.29 -7.33
N ASP A 61 9.25 7.17 -7.18
CA ASP A 61 10.40 7.03 -6.27
C ASP A 61 11.57 7.93 -6.68
N VAL A 62 11.86 8.01 -7.97
CA VAL A 62 12.89 8.92 -8.49
C VAL A 62 12.57 10.38 -8.13
N LEU A 63 11.34 10.82 -8.33
CA LEU A 63 10.90 12.18 -7.99
C LEU A 63 10.98 12.43 -6.48
N THR A 64 10.50 11.49 -5.67
CA THR A 64 10.53 11.58 -4.21
C THR A 64 11.96 11.65 -3.69
N ARG A 65 12.85 10.79 -4.19
CA ARG A 65 14.29 10.81 -3.82
C ARG A 65 14.99 12.07 -4.26
N TYR A 66 14.65 12.60 -5.44
CA TYR A 66 15.19 13.87 -5.92
C TYR A 66 14.84 15.02 -4.97
N HIS A 67 13.57 15.15 -4.59
CA HIS A 67 13.12 16.19 -3.66
C HIS A 67 13.73 16.02 -2.26
N ARG A 68 13.79 14.78 -1.76
CA ARG A 68 14.45 14.48 -0.48
C ARG A 68 15.93 14.83 -0.51
N GLY A 69 16.63 14.53 -1.62
CA GLY A 69 18.05 14.89 -1.83
C GLY A 69 18.30 16.40 -1.91
N LYS A 70 17.31 17.19 -2.32
CA LYS A 70 17.34 18.67 -2.27
C LYS A 70 17.12 19.24 -0.87
N GLY A 71 16.72 18.43 0.09
CA GLY A 71 16.35 18.88 1.43
C GLY A 71 14.89 19.33 1.56
N ASP A 72 14.04 19.07 0.57
CA ASP A 72 12.61 19.33 0.68
C ASP A 72 11.99 18.36 1.70
N GLN A 73 10.99 18.80 2.45
CA GLN A 73 10.18 17.94 3.29
C GLN A 73 9.30 17.07 2.41
N THR A 74 9.60 15.77 2.34
CA THR A 74 8.89 14.85 1.43
C THR A 74 7.98 13.91 2.18
N LEU A 75 6.76 13.73 1.66
CA LEU A 75 5.85 12.68 2.07
C LEU A 75 5.42 11.86 0.86
N TRP A 76 5.71 10.56 0.89
CA TRP A 76 5.17 9.60 -0.05
C TRP A 76 4.48 8.47 0.72
N GLN A 77 3.17 8.59 0.86
CA GLN A 77 2.36 7.71 1.67
C GLN A 77 1.96 6.46 0.89
N PRO A 78 2.25 5.24 1.40
CA PRO A 78 1.77 3.99 0.80
C PRO A 78 0.37 3.64 1.28
N GLY A 79 -0.30 2.80 0.51
CA GLY A 79 -1.59 2.23 0.89
C GLY A 79 -2.03 1.16 -0.09
N THR A 80 -3.11 0.46 0.26
CA THR A 80 -3.78 -0.52 -0.59
C THR A 80 -5.27 -0.28 -0.65
N ASP A 81 -5.88 -0.60 -1.79
CA ASP A 81 -7.32 -0.43 -2.01
C ASP A 81 -8.05 -1.77 -1.81
N HIS A 82 -9.16 -1.72 -1.09
CA HIS A 82 -10.05 -2.86 -0.89
C HIS A 82 -10.72 -3.36 -2.18
N ALA A 83 -10.83 -2.52 -3.21
CA ALA A 83 -11.39 -2.83 -4.53
C ALA A 83 -12.76 -3.53 -4.51
N GLY A 84 -13.49 -3.46 -3.41
CA GLY A 84 -14.87 -3.89 -3.20
C GLY A 84 -15.28 -5.15 -3.96
N ILE A 85 -16.07 -4.98 -5.02
CA ILE A 85 -16.64 -6.06 -5.85
C ILE A 85 -15.54 -6.97 -6.42
N ALA A 86 -14.43 -6.39 -6.89
CA ALA A 86 -13.37 -7.19 -7.51
C ALA A 86 -12.71 -8.16 -6.52
N THR A 87 -12.47 -7.71 -5.28
CA THR A 87 -11.93 -8.57 -4.21
C THR A 87 -12.91 -9.67 -3.83
N GLN A 88 -14.21 -9.36 -3.71
CA GLN A 88 -15.23 -10.38 -3.48
C GLN A 88 -15.24 -11.43 -4.59
N MET A 89 -15.22 -11.02 -5.86
CA MET A 89 -15.17 -11.94 -6.99
C MET A 89 -13.93 -12.86 -6.96
N VAL A 90 -12.79 -12.37 -6.49
CA VAL A 90 -11.58 -13.21 -6.34
C VAL A 90 -11.83 -14.30 -5.30
N VAL A 91 -12.40 -13.95 -4.16
CA VAL A 91 -12.70 -14.92 -3.09
C VAL A 91 -13.79 -15.90 -3.54
N GLU A 92 -14.85 -15.42 -4.19
CA GLU A 92 -15.89 -16.29 -4.76
C GLU A 92 -15.31 -17.34 -5.73
N ARG A 93 -14.43 -16.94 -6.64
CA ARG A 93 -13.75 -17.89 -7.56
C ARG A 93 -12.89 -18.92 -6.83
N GLN A 94 -12.31 -18.57 -5.67
CA GLN A 94 -11.59 -19.57 -4.86
C GLN A 94 -12.54 -20.57 -4.20
N LEU A 95 -13.70 -20.13 -3.73
CA LEU A 95 -14.73 -20.97 -3.17
C LEU A 95 -15.34 -21.89 -4.22
N GLU A 96 -15.64 -21.37 -5.43
CA GLU A 96 -16.16 -22.14 -6.56
C GLU A 96 -15.27 -23.33 -6.91
N ARG A 97 -13.92 -23.18 -6.84
CA ARG A 97 -12.98 -24.29 -7.05
C ARG A 97 -13.13 -25.40 -6.00
N GLN A 98 -13.73 -25.10 -4.86
CA GLN A 98 -14.04 -26.04 -3.78
C GLN A 98 -15.51 -26.48 -3.80
N ASN A 99 -16.28 -26.07 -4.82
CA ASN A 99 -17.72 -26.27 -4.94
C ASN A 99 -18.52 -25.67 -3.77
N ILE A 100 -18.06 -24.55 -3.23
CA ILE A 100 -18.70 -23.81 -2.14
C ILE A 100 -19.22 -22.48 -2.68
N SER A 101 -20.48 -22.16 -2.40
CA SER A 101 -21.06 -20.84 -2.68
C SER A 101 -20.92 -19.91 -1.47
N ARG A 102 -20.78 -18.61 -1.71
CA ARG A 102 -20.85 -17.62 -0.61
C ARG A 102 -22.15 -17.69 0.17
N HIS A 103 -23.23 -18.12 -0.47
CA HIS A 103 -24.54 -18.29 0.17
C HIS A 103 -24.56 -19.48 1.15
N ASP A 104 -23.78 -20.53 0.88
CA ASP A 104 -23.65 -21.69 1.77
C ASP A 104 -22.88 -21.33 3.04
N LEU A 105 -21.92 -20.39 2.95
CA LEU A 105 -21.15 -19.92 4.08
C LEU A 105 -21.90 -18.93 4.96
N GLY A 106 -22.78 -18.13 4.38
CA GLY A 106 -23.38 -16.97 5.03
C GLY A 106 -22.43 -15.77 5.11
N ARG A 107 -23.00 -14.61 5.48
CA ARG A 107 -22.31 -13.31 5.41
C ARG A 107 -21.06 -13.25 6.29
N GLU A 108 -21.15 -13.72 7.52
CA GLU A 108 -20.03 -13.60 8.50
C GLU A 108 -18.79 -14.34 8.01
N LYS A 109 -18.94 -15.64 7.73
CA LYS A 109 -17.82 -16.47 7.26
C LYS A 109 -17.25 -16.01 5.92
N PHE A 110 -18.11 -15.56 5.00
CA PHE A 110 -17.64 -15.00 3.74
C PHE A 110 -16.82 -13.72 3.98
N THR A 111 -17.26 -12.84 4.87
CA THR A 111 -16.51 -11.62 5.24
C THR A 111 -15.15 -11.95 5.86
N GLU A 112 -15.08 -12.93 6.75
CA GLU A 112 -13.81 -13.43 7.32
C GLU A 112 -12.84 -13.87 6.21
N MET A 113 -13.31 -14.65 5.25
CA MET A 113 -12.48 -15.10 4.13
C MET A 113 -12.00 -13.94 3.24
N VAL A 114 -12.82 -12.89 3.07
CA VAL A 114 -12.39 -11.68 2.35
C VAL A 114 -11.31 -10.94 3.11
N TRP A 115 -11.38 -10.88 4.44
CA TRP A 115 -10.32 -10.31 5.26
C TRP A 115 -9.04 -11.14 5.23
N ASP A 116 -9.12 -12.46 5.26
CA ASP A 116 -7.97 -13.35 5.13
C ASP A 116 -7.28 -13.15 3.77
N TRP A 117 -8.07 -13.05 2.71
CA TRP A 117 -7.55 -12.70 1.39
C TRP A 117 -6.85 -11.34 1.38
N LYS A 118 -7.46 -10.31 1.98
CA LYS A 118 -6.84 -8.97 2.12
C LYS A 118 -5.49 -9.05 2.80
N HIS A 119 -5.38 -9.78 3.89
CA HIS A 119 -4.10 -9.93 4.61
C HIS A 119 -3.05 -10.62 3.73
N HIS A 120 -3.42 -11.66 3.02
CA HIS A 120 -2.53 -12.38 2.11
C HIS A 120 -2.08 -11.49 0.93
N SER A 121 -3.02 -10.93 0.20
CA SER A 121 -2.76 -10.13 -1.00
C SER A 121 -2.07 -8.80 -0.67
N GLY A 122 -2.54 -8.09 0.35
CA GLY A 122 -1.93 -6.84 0.82
C GLY A 122 -0.49 -7.07 1.30
N GLY A 123 -0.24 -8.12 2.08
CA GLY A 123 1.10 -8.50 2.50
C GLY A 123 2.04 -8.82 1.33
N THR A 124 1.52 -9.46 0.27
CA THR A 124 2.28 -9.70 -0.96
C THR A 124 2.64 -8.38 -1.65
N ILE A 125 1.69 -7.48 -1.82
CA ILE A 125 1.87 -6.17 -2.46
C ILE A 125 2.92 -5.35 -1.72
N THR A 126 2.78 -5.18 -0.42
CA THR A 126 3.74 -4.39 0.38
C THR A 126 5.13 -5.01 0.41
N SER A 127 5.22 -6.34 0.43
CA SER A 127 6.49 -7.06 0.32
C SER A 127 7.17 -6.83 -1.05
N GLN A 128 6.39 -6.81 -2.14
CA GLN A 128 6.90 -6.49 -3.47
C GLN A 128 7.37 -5.03 -3.58
N MET A 129 6.63 -4.08 -3.00
CA MET A 129 7.05 -2.68 -2.93
C MET A 129 8.36 -2.51 -2.15
N ARG A 130 8.50 -3.19 -1.02
CA ARG A 130 9.76 -3.19 -0.24
C ARG A 130 10.91 -3.77 -1.04
N ARG A 131 10.67 -4.83 -1.80
CA ARG A 131 11.69 -5.42 -2.66
C ARG A 131 12.10 -4.51 -3.82
N LEU A 132 11.19 -3.70 -4.35
CA LEU A 132 11.50 -2.66 -5.33
C LEU A 132 12.34 -1.51 -4.71
N GLY A 133 12.46 -1.46 -3.39
CA GLY A 133 13.19 -0.42 -2.69
C GLY A 133 12.46 0.93 -2.68
N THR A 134 11.12 0.93 -2.79
CA THR A 134 10.33 2.16 -2.78
C THR A 134 10.53 2.94 -1.47
N SER A 135 10.82 4.23 -1.59
CA SER A 135 11.13 5.11 -0.46
C SER A 135 9.87 5.77 0.14
N VAL A 136 8.84 4.97 0.35
CA VAL A 136 7.59 5.39 0.99
C VAL A 136 7.71 5.44 2.52
N ASP A 137 6.85 6.23 3.14
CA ASP A 137 6.72 6.29 4.61
C ASP A 137 5.86 5.12 5.12
N TRP A 138 6.52 4.01 5.47
CA TRP A 138 5.86 2.78 5.91
C TRP A 138 5.09 2.94 7.23
N GLU A 139 5.43 3.94 8.06
CA GLU A 139 4.71 4.21 9.31
C GLU A 139 3.31 4.78 9.05
N ARG A 140 3.09 5.29 7.83
CA ARG A 140 1.81 5.84 7.38
C ARG A 140 1.07 4.93 6.42
N GLU A 141 1.48 3.67 6.29
CA GLU A 141 0.74 2.70 5.47
C GLU A 141 -0.72 2.64 5.91
N CYS A 142 -1.63 2.72 4.95
CA CYS A 142 -3.07 2.65 5.22
C CYS A 142 -3.79 1.74 4.20
N PHE A 143 -4.92 1.25 4.63
CA PHE A 143 -5.85 0.48 3.80
C PHE A 143 -7.18 1.22 3.72
N THR A 144 -7.79 1.27 2.55
CA THR A 144 -9.00 2.09 2.32
C THR A 144 -10.21 1.73 3.19
N MET A 145 -10.21 0.56 3.86
CA MET A 145 -11.21 0.18 4.85
C MET A 145 -10.72 0.21 6.30
N ASP A 146 -9.57 0.81 6.57
CA ASP A 146 -9.13 1.03 7.95
C ASP A 146 -10.16 1.86 8.71
N LYS A 147 -10.24 1.64 10.01
CA LYS A 147 -11.27 2.26 10.86
C LYS A 147 -11.35 3.78 10.70
N THR A 148 -10.22 4.46 10.68
CA THR A 148 -10.14 5.92 10.51
C THR A 148 -10.74 6.41 9.21
N LEU A 149 -10.48 5.70 8.10
CA LEU A 149 -11.03 6.03 6.78
C LEU A 149 -12.52 5.67 6.70
N SER A 150 -12.93 4.55 7.28
CA SER A 150 -14.33 4.16 7.36
C SER A 150 -15.16 5.16 8.18
N ASP A 151 -14.64 5.63 9.30
CA ASP A 151 -15.29 6.66 10.13
C ASP A 151 -15.42 7.98 9.35
N ALA A 152 -14.38 8.36 8.59
CA ALA A 152 -14.42 9.56 7.74
C ALA A 152 -15.49 9.47 6.65
N VAL A 153 -15.61 8.31 5.97
CA VAL A 153 -16.64 8.07 4.95
C VAL A 153 -18.04 8.18 5.56
N GLN A 154 -18.28 7.55 6.72
CA GLN A 154 -19.55 7.64 7.41
C GLN A 154 -19.90 9.08 7.80
N LYS A 155 -18.93 9.82 8.33
CA LYS A 155 -19.13 11.22 8.71
C LYS A 155 -19.53 12.07 7.51
N VAL A 156 -18.79 11.98 6.40
CA VAL A 156 -19.09 12.73 5.16
C VAL A 156 -20.48 12.36 4.61
N PHE A 157 -20.83 11.06 4.63
CA PHE A 157 -22.16 10.62 4.19
C PHE A 157 -23.29 11.25 5.02
N ILE A 158 -23.13 11.28 6.35
CA ILE A 158 -24.11 11.88 7.26
C ILE A 158 -24.20 13.40 7.03
N GLU A 159 -23.07 14.08 6.87
CA GLU A 159 -23.03 15.53 6.61
C GLU A 159 -23.77 15.87 5.31
N LEU A 160 -23.44 15.17 4.21
CA LEU A 160 -24.12 15.35 2.92
C LEU A 160 -25.63 15.07 2.99
N TYR A 161 -26.05 14.05 3.73
CA TYR A 161 -27.47 13.76 3.93
C TYR A 161 -28.20 14.88 4.69
N ASN A 162 -27.53 15.50 5.66
CA ASN A 162 -28.13 16.58 6.45
C ASN A 162 -28.19 17.91 5.67
N GLU A 163 -27.32 18.09 4.68
CA GLU A 163 -27.30 19.27 3.82
C GLU A 163 -28.35 19.22 2.69
N GLY A 164 -28.88 18.03 2.34
CA GLY A 164 -29.95 17.81 1.34
C GLY A 164 -29.40 17.25 0.04
#